data_6f7eecdd193c36c9619839f566812287
#
_entry.id   6f7eecdd193c36c9619839f566812287
#
_cell.length_a   1.000
_cell.length_b   1.000
_cell.length_c   1.000
_cell.angle_alpha   90.00
_cell.angle_beta   90.00
_cell.angle_gamma   90.00
#
_symmetry.space_group_name_H-M   'P 1'
#
loop_
_entity.id
_entity.type
_entity.pdbx_description
1 polymer ?
#
loop_
_entity_poly.entity_id
_entity_poly.type
_entity_poly.pdbx_seq_one_letter_code
_entity_poly.pdbx_strand_id
1 'polypeptide(L)'
;MFGLSALELARIQFGFTISAHIIFPAITIGLASYLAVLEGLWLWKKDRVYLDLYHFWSKIFAVNFAMGVVSGVVMAYQFGTNWSRFSAFAGSITGPLLSYEVLTAFFLEAGFLGVMLFGWNKVGPGLHFCATVMVALGTLISASWILASNSWLQTPQGFAIVDGRVIPVHWLKVIFGAHDGGCIPGDSFVRRRGRCLARAARARNCEYPGDDVYGDVDDPHCRARPDRTRRRSWPQHTEVPTGEDRGD
;
A
#
# COMPACT_ATOMS: atom_id res chain seq x y z
N MET A 1 -9.79 -18.52 28.24
CA MET A 1 -9.88 -17.55 27.16
C MET A 1 -8.64 -16.67 27.27
N PHE A 2 -7.88 -16.54 26.21
CA PHE A 2 -6.63 -15.77 26.16
C PHE A 2 -6.94 -14.32 26.57
N GLY A 3 -6.43 -13.84 27.70
CA GLY A 3 -6.71 -12.51 28.26
C GLY A 3 -6.24 -11.33 27.38
N LEU A 4 -6.42 -11.44 26.06
CA LEU A 4 -6.06 -10.43 25.07
C LEU A 4 -7.12 -9.33 25.03
N SER A 5 -6.67 -8.08 25.02
CA SER A 5 -7.53 -6.91 24.82
C SER A 5 -8.02 -6.84 23.37
N ALA A 6 -9.12 -6.13 23.13
CA ALA A 6 -9.64 -5.90 21.79
C ALA A 6 -8.60 -5.24 20.86
N LEU A 7 -7.75 -4.36 21.41
CA LEU A 7 -6.67 -3.72 20.65
C LEU A 7 -5.59 -4.71 20.20
N GLU A 8 -5.22 -5.65 21.06
CA GLU A 8 -4.23 -6.68 20.72
C GLU A 8 -4.76 -7.62 19.64
N LEU A 9 -6.03 -8.03 19.76
CA LEU A 9 -6.69 -8.83 18.72
C LEU A 9 -6.76 -8.10 17.38
N ALA A 10 -7.09 -6.82 17.37
CA ALA A 10 -7.11 -6.01 16.14
C ALA A 10 -5.71 -5.89 15.50
N ARG A 11 -4.65 -5.74 16.30
CA ARG A 11 -3.25 -5.71 15.81
C ARG A 11 -2.82 -7.06 15.24
N ILE A 12 -3.18 -8.15 15.88
CA ILE A 12 -2.88 -9.50 15.39
C ILE A 12 -3.62 -9.74 14.07
N GLN A 13 -4.90 -9.40 14.00
CA GLN A 13 -5.71 -9.54 12.79
C GLN A 13 -5.12 -8.71 11.64
N PHE A 14 -4.74 -7.44 11.89
CA PHE A 14 -4.09 -6.60 10.90
C PHE A 14 -2.78 -7.21 10.41
N GLY A 15 -1.88 -7.59 11.33
CA GLY A 15 -0.60 -8.18 11.00
C GLY A 15 -0.73 -9.47 10.20
N PHE A 16 -1.65 -10.35 10.58
CA PHE A 16 -1.92 -11.58 9.84
C PHE A 16 -2.45 -11.31 8.42
N THR A 17 -3.46 -10.43 8.30
CA THR A 17 -4.08 -10.13 6.99
C THR A 17 -3.08 -9.53 6.01
N ILE A 18 -2.29 -8.53 6.44
CA ILE A 18 -1.28 -7.89 5.60
C ILE A 18 -0.16 -8.87 5.23
N SER A 19 0.37 -9.62 6.21
CA SER A 19 1.46 -10.56 5.97
C SER A 19 1.04 -11.70 5.04
N ALA A 20 -0.17 -12.24 5.23
CA ALA A 20 -0.71 -13.27 4.35
C ALA A 20 -0.91 -12.75 2.92
N HIS A 21 -1.41 -11.51 2.77
CA HIS A 21 -1.64 -10.96 1.43
C HIS A 21 -0.34 -10.65 0.70
N ILE A 22 0.67 -10.03 1.33
CA ILE A 22 1.87 -9.53 0.65
C ILE A 22 2.72 -10.63 0.00
N ILE A 23 2.61 -11.87 0.50
CA ILE A 23 3.36 -13.03 -0.03
C ILE A 23 2.96 -13.32 -1.47
N PHE A 24 1.66 -13.32 -1.78
CA PHE A 24 1.16 -13.67 -3.12
C PHE A 24 1.57 -12.64 -4.18
N PRO A 25 1.34 -11.33 -4.03
CA PRO A 25 1.81 -10.35 -4.98
C PRO A 25 3.33 -10.36 -5.18
N ALA A 26 4.11 -10.52 -4.11
CA ALA A 26 5.57 -10.56 -4.22
C ALA A 26 6.05 -11.71 -5.12
N ILE A 27 5.46 -12.90 -4.98
CA ILE A 27 5.77 -14.05 -5.83
C ILE A 27 5.22 -13.82 -7.25
N THR A 28 4.00 -13.27 -7.38
CA THR A 28 3.34 -13.03 -8.68
C THR A 28 4.14 -12.08 -9.55
N ILE A 29 4.66 -10.98 -9.01
CA ILE A 29 5.49 -10.01 -9.74
C ILE A 29 6.75 -10.70 -10.31
N GLY A 30 7.44 -11.48 -9.46
CA GLY A 30 8.63 -12.21 -9.87
C GLY A 30 8.32 -13.25 -10.96
N LEU A 31 7.25 -14.04 -10.78
CA LEU A 31 6.86 -15.06 -11.73
C LEU A 31 6.37 -14.47 -13.07
N ALA A 32 5.59 -13.40 -13.07
CA ALA A 32 5.13 -12.74 -14.29
C ALA A 32 6.32 -12.26 -15.14
N SER A 33 7.27 -11.59 -14.50
CA SER A 33 8.50 -11.14 -15.15
C SER A 33 9.34 -12.32 -15.69
N TYR A 34 9.47 -13.38 -14.91
CA TYR A 34 10.18 -14.59 -15.31
C TYR A 34 9.52 -15.28 -16.51
N LEU A 35 8.19 -15.39 -16.52
CA LEU A 35 7.42 -15.96 -17.63
C LEU A 35 7.59 -15.14 -18.93
N ALA A 36 7.59 -13.80 -18.83
CA ALA A 36 7.85 -12.94 -19.98
C ALA A 36 9.27 -13.17 -20.55
N VAL A 37 10.27 -13.35 -19.70
CA VAL A 37 11.64 -13.67 -20.13
C VAL A 37 11.72 -15.06 -20.79
N LEU A 38 11.09 -16.09 -20.20
CA LEU A 38 11.08 -17.45 -20.77
C LEU A 38 10.44 -17.48 -22.15
N GLU A 39 9.29 -16.83 -22.30
CA GLU A 39 8.59 -16.78 -23.58
C GLU A 39 9.39 -15.99 -24.63
N GLY A 40 10.00 -14.85 -24.24
CA GLY A 40 10.90 -14.08 -25.09
C GLY A 40 12.10 -14.90 -25.56
N LEU A 41 12.73 -15.65 -24.66
CA LEU A 41 13.85 -16.55 -25.00
C LEU A 41 13.43 -17.68 -25.93
N TRP A 42 12.23 -18.25 -25.72
CA TRP A 42 11.66 -19.24 -26.62
C TRP A 42 11.43 -18.66 -28.02
N LEU A 43 10.88 -17.47 -28.12
CA LEU A 43 10.67 -16.81 -29.43
C LEU A 43 11.98 -16.55 -30.15
N TRP A 44 13.04 -16.20 -29.42
CA TRP A 44 14.36 -15.90 -30.00
C TRP A 44 15.13 -17.15 -30.37
N LYS A 45 15.28 -18.12 -29.43
CA LYS A 45 16.13 -19.30 -29.60
C LYS A 45 15.40 -20.50 -30.18
N LYS A 46 14.06 -20.52 -30.17
CA LYS A 46 13.19 -21.63 -30.62
C LYS A 46 13.47 -22.97 -29.91
N ASP A 47 14.07 -22.92 -28.72
CA ASP A 47 14.37 -24.11 -27.93
C ASP A 47 13.15 -24.48 -27.06
N ARG A 48 12.75 -25.76 -27.13
CA ARG A 48 11.57 -26.30 -26.41
C ARG A 48 11.74 -26.25 -24.89
N VAL A 49 12.95 -26.26 -24.37
CA VAL A 49 13.20 -26.20 -22.92
C VAL A 49 12.56 -24.96 -22.30
N TYR A 50 12.68 -23.80 -22.95
CA TYR A 50 12.06 -22.57 -22.45
C TYR A 50 10.53 -22.65 -22.46
N LEU A 51 9.96 -23.31 -23.46
CA LEU A 51 8.52 -23.50 -23.58
C LEU A 51 7.98 -24.43 -22.49
N ASP A 52 8.67 -25.54 -22.23
CA ASP A 52 8.26 -26.51 -21.21
C ASP A 52 8.35 -25.88 -19.81
N LEU A 53 9.38 -25.09 -19.55
CA LEU A 53 9.50 -24.28 -18.31
C LEU A 53 8.37 -23.25 -18.20
N TYR A 54 8.05 -22.55 -19.29
CA TYR A 54 6.95 -21.61 -19.34
C TYR A 54 5.63 -22.30 -18.94
N HIS A 55 5.30 -23.41 -19.55
CA HIS A 55 4.06 -24.14 -19.25
C HIS A 55 4.01 -24.68 -17.82
N PHE A 56 5.13 -25.08 -17.27
CA PHE A 56 5.22 -25.50 -15.87
C PHE A 56 4.94 -24.33 -14.92
N TRP A 57 5.68 -23.24 -15.08
CA TRP A 57 5.59 -22.10 -14.18
C TRP A 57 4.30 -21.27 -14.36
N SER A 58 3.69 -21.27 -15.56
CA SER A 58 2.43 -20.57 -15.78
C SER A 58 1.27 -21.15 -14.96
N LYS A 59 1.28 -22.46 -14.68
CA LYS A 59 0.29 -23.09 -13.80
C LYS A 59 0.44 -22.64 -12.35
N ILE A 60 1.69 -22.55 -11.87
CA ILE A 60 2.00 -22.08 -10.52
C ILE A 60 1.62 -20.59 -10.41
N PHE A 61 1.95 -19.81 -11.44
CA PHE A 61 1.56 -18.41 -11.54
C PHE A 61 0.05 -18.22 -11.44
N ALA A 62 -0.74 -19.00 -12.20
CA ALA A 62 -2.20 -18.89 -12.20
C ALA A 62 -2.81 -19.11 -10.81
N VAL A 63 -2.34 -20.13 -10.09
CA VAL A 63 -2.82 -20.43 -8.72
C VAL A 63 -2.40 -19.30 -7.76
N ASN A 64 -1.14 -18.87 -7.82
CA ASN A 64 -0.63 -17.82 -6.94
C ASN A 64 -1.32 -16.47 -7.21
N PHE A 65 -1.57 -16.14 -8.48
CA PHE A 65 -2.31 -14.94 -8.88
C PHE A 65 -3.75 -14.97 -8.34
N ALA A 66 -4.46 -16.10 -8.51
CA ALA A 66 -5.82 -16.26 -7.98
C ALA A 66 -5.87 -16.07 -6.46
N MET A 67 -4.91 -16.64 -5.73
CA MET A 67 -4.80 -16.45 -4.27
C MET A 67 -4.50 -14.99 -3.90
N GLY A 68 -3.68 -14.31 -4.70
CA GLY A 68 -3.41 -12.87 -4.55
C GLY A 68 -4.68 -12.04 -4.70
N VAL A 69 -5.47 -12.29 -5.74
CA VAL A 69 -6.75 -11.60 -5.97
C VAL A 69 -7.73 -11.85 -4.81
N VAL A 70 -7.92 -13.10 -4.40
CA VAL A 70 -8.84 -13.44 -3.30
C VAL A 70 -8.42 -12.76 -2.01
N SER A 71 -7.14 -12.83 -1.64
CA SER A 71 -6.63 -12.17 -0.42
C SER A 71 -6.71 -10.64 -0.52
N GLY A 72 -6.55 -10.06 -1.71
CA GLY A 72 -6.71 -8.63 -1.97
C GLY A 72 -8.15 -8.15 -1.78
N VAL A 73 -9.13 -8.91 -2.25
CA VAL A 73 -10.57 -8.63 -2.02
C VAL A 73 -10.89 -8.67 -0.53
N VAL A 74 -10.37 -9.66 0.21
CA VAL A 74 -10.52 -9.73 1.68
C VAL A 74 -9.90 -8.48 2.34
N MET A 75 -8.72 -8.05 1.90
CA MET A 75 -8.07 -6.85 2.43
C MET A 75 -8.86 -5.58 2.11
N ALA A 76 -9.37 -5.45 0.89
CA ALA A 76 -10.22 -4.31 0.51
C ALA A 76 -11.49 -4.22 1.37
N TYR A 77 -12.09 -5.35 1.71
CA TYR A 77 -13.24 -5.41 2.62
C TYR A 77 -12.89 -4.91 4.04
N GLN A 78 -11.67 -5.17 4.53
CA GLN A 78 -11.23 -4.71 5.85
C GLN A 78 -11.19 -3.18 5.96
N PHE A 79 -10.91 -2.45 4.88
CA PHE A 79 -10.94 -0.98 4.88
C PHE A 79 -12.34 -0.42 5.21
N GLY A 80 -13.41 -1.11 4.79
CA GLY A 80 -14.79 -0.73 5.09
C GLY A 80 -15.31 -1.20 6.45
N THR A 81 -14.64 -2.17 7.07
CA THR A 81 -15.08 -2.82 8.31
C THR A 81 -14.11 -2.57 9.47
N ASN A 82 -13.14 -3.45 9.66
CA ASN A 82 -12.24 -3.42 10.81
C ASN A 82 -11.32 -2.19 10.84
N TRP A 83 -10.99 -1.64 9.66
CA TRP A 83 -10.11 -0.47 9.52
C TRP A 83 -10.88 0.81 9.14
N SER A 84 -12.18 0.86 9.42
CA SER A 84 -13.07 1.96 9.04
C SER A 84 -12.62 3.33 9.59
N ARG A 85 -12.09 3.39 10.80
CA ARG A 85 -11.55 4.63 11.37
C ARG A 85 -10.34 5.17 10.58
N PHE A 86 -9.46 4.28 10.17
CA PHE A 86 -8.33 4.64 9.31
C PHE A 86 -8.82 5.12 7.94
N SER A 87 -9.78 4.41 7.34
CA SER A 87 -10.38 4.80 6.06
C SER A 87 -11.12 6.14 6.14
N ALA A 88 -11.79 6.43 7.24
CA ALA A 88 -12.43 7.72 7.46
C ALA A 88 -11.41 8.87 7.58
N PHE A 89 -10.25 8.61 8.18
CA PHE A 89 -9.18 9.61 8.36
C PHE A 89 -8.34 9.81 7.10
N ALA A 90 -7.82 8.74 6.49
CA ALA A 90 -6.85 8.78 5.40
C ALA A 90 -7.44 8.45 4.02
N GLY A 91 -8.74 8.16 3.93
CA GLY A 91 -9.40 7.68 2.71
C GLY A 91 -9.34 8.64 1.53
N SER A 92 -9.23 9.94 1.79
CA SER A 92 -9.08 10.95 0.73
C SER A 92 -7.78 10.81 -0.07
N ILE A 93 -6.76 10.16 0.50
CA ILE A 93 -5.48 9.88 -0.16
C ILE A 93 -5.38 8.41 -0.55
N THR A 94 -5.61 7.49 0.39
CA THR A 94 -5.46 6.06 0.13
C THR A 94 -6.52 5.53 -0.83
N GLY A 95 -7.76 6.08 -0.79
CA GLY A 95 -8.84 5.68 -1.69
C GLY A 95 -8.52 5.87 -3.17
N PRO A 96 -8.14 7.09 -3.62
CA PRO A 96 -7.71 7.31 -5.00
C PRO A 96 -6.51 6.44 -5.40
N LEU A 97 -5.48 6.27 -4.56
CA LEU A 97 -4.32 5.45 -4.88
C LEU A 97 -4.70 3.98 -5.13
N LEU A 98 -5.54 3.40 -4.26
CA LEU A 98 -6.06 2.04 -4.43
C LEU A 98 -7.00 1.93 -5.63
N SER A 99 -7.81 2.97 -5.91
CA SER A 99 -8.68 2.99 -7.09
C SER A 99 -7.88 3.04 -8.39
N TYR A 100 -6.81 3.83 -8.44
CA TYR A 100 -5.92 3.86 -9.60
C TYR A 100 -5.17 2.55 -9.80
N GLU A 101 -4.78 1.88 -8.73
CA GLU A 101 -4.22 0.53 -8.81
C GLU A 101 -5.19 -0.42 -9.50
N VAL A 102 -6.44 -0.48 -9.06
CA VAL A 102 -7.46 -1.34 -9.67
C VAL A 102 -7.70 -0.98 -11.14
N LEU A 103 -7.85 0.31 -11.46
CA LEU A 103 -8.17 0.76 -12.81
C LEU A 103 -7.01 0.55 -13.80
N THR A 104 -5.77 0.85 -13.39
CA THR A 104 -4.62 0.88 -14.31
C THR A 104 -3.84 -0.43 -14.34
N ALA A 105 -3.90 -1.21 -13.27
CA ALA A 105 -3.13 -2.44 -13.15
C ALA A 105 -4.02 -3.68 -13.18
N PHE A 106 -4.94 -3.83 -12.23
CA PHE A 106 -5.75 -5.05 -12.13
C PHE A 106 -6.57 -5.33 -13.41
N PHE A 107 -7.19 -4.32 -14.02
CA PHE A 107 -7.92 -4.51 -15.28
C PHE A 107 -6.99 -4.87 -16.44
N LEU A 108 -5.79 -4.31 -16.47
CA LEU A 108 -4.77 -4.67 -17.45
C LEU A 108 -4.34 -6.15 -17.26
N GLU A 109 -4.05 -6.53 -16.03
CA GLU A 109 -3.67 -7.92 -15.69
C GLU A 109 -4.79 -8.89 -16.03
N ALA A 110 -5.99 -8.67 -15.52
CA ALA A 110 -7.14 -9.56 -15.75
C ALA A 110 -7.51 -9.68 -17.22
N GLY A 111 -7.43 -8.57 -17.97
CA GLY A 111 -7.74 -8.56 -19.42
C GLY A 111 -6.79 -9.43 -20.23
N PHE A 112 -5.50 -9.37 -19.96
CA PHE A 112 -4.50 -10.14 -20.70
C PHE A 112 -4.22 -11.52 -20.11
N LEU A 113 -4.55 -11.75 -18.83
CA LEU A 113 -4.36 -13.03 -18.16
C LEU A 113 -5.09 -14.18 -18.88
N GLY A 114 -6.31 -13.93 -19.35
CA GLY A 114 -7.08 -14.91 -20.10
C GLY A 114 -6.37 -15.35 -21.39
N VAL A 115 -5.75 -14.41 -22.11
CA VAL A 115 -4.97 -14.70 -23.31
C VAL A 115 -3.68 -15.44 -22.95
N MET A 116 -2.98 -15.00 -21.90
CA MET A 116 -1.75 -15.61 -21.41
C MET A 116 -1.94 -17.07 -20.97
N LEU A 117 -3.04 -17.40 -20.30
CA LEU A 117 -3.27 -18.76 -19.78
C LEU A 117 -3.96 -19.69 -20.76
N PHE A 118 -4.88 -19.16 -21.58
CA PHE A 118 -5.76 -19.98 -22.44
C PHE A 118 -5.62 -19.67 -23.94
N GLY A 119 -4.80 -18.70 -24.30
CA GLY A 119 -4.64 -18.23 -25.67
C GLY A 119 -3.66 -19.03 -26.51
N TRP A 120 -2.86 -19.92 -25.94
CA TRP A 120 -1.72 -20.57 -26.58
C TRP A 120 -2.02 -21.16 -27.98
N ASN A 121 -3.15 -21.84 -28.12
CA ASN A 121 -3.58 -22.43 -29.39
C ASN A 121 -4.58 -21.57 -30.19
N LYS A 122 -4.92 -20.37 -29.69
CA LYS A 122 -5.96 -19.49 -30.26
C LYS A 122 -5.40 -18.24 -30.88
N VAL A 123 -4.26 -17.79 -30.41
CA VAL A 123 -3.61 -16.55 -30.89
C VAL A 123 -2.21 -16.85 -31.39
N GLY A 124 -1.69 -15.98 -32.26
CA GLY A 124 -0.32 -16.10 -32.73
C GLY A 124 0.71 -15.88 -31.62
N PRO A 125 1.93 -16.43 -31.74
CA PRO A 125 2.95 -16.40 -30.69
C PRO A 125 3.37 -14.96 -30.30
N GLY A 126 3.34 -14.01 -31.24
CA GLY A 126 3.64 -12.60 -30.95
C GLY A 126 2.57 -11.92 -30.11
N LEU A 127 1.28 -12.20 -30.36
CA LEU A 127 0.18 -11.66 -29.55
C LEU A 127 0.15 -12.29 -28.17
N HIS A 128 0.46 -13.59 -28.08
CA HIS A 128 0.57 -14.28 -26.79
C HIS A 128 1.70 -13.69 -25.94
N PHE A 129 2.87 -13.48 -26.51
CA PHE A 129 4.00 -12.82 -25.84
C PHE A 129 3.64 -11.40 -25.39
N CYS A 130 2.96 -10.63 -26.26
CA CYS A 130 2.46 -9.31 -25.89
C CYS A 130 1.56 -9.39 -24.64
N ALA A 131 0.65 -10.36 -24.59
CA ALA A 131 -0.23 -10.55 -23.44
C ALA A 131 0.57 -10.89 -22.15
N THR A 132 1.57 -11.76 -22.24
CA THR A 132 2.45 -12.08 -21.11
C THR A 132 3.21 -10.85 -20.61
N VAL A 133 3.73 -10.03 -21.53
CA VAL A 133 4.41 -8.76 -21.18
C VAL A 133 3.44 -7.77 -20.55
N MET A 134 2.20 -7.67 -21.06
CA MET A 134 1.18 -6.78 -20.47
C MET A 134 0.80 -7.20 -19.05
N VAL A 135 0.69 -8.50 -18.79
CA VAL A 135 0.49 -9.01 -17.42
C VAL A 135 1.67 -8.65 -16.53
N ALA A 136 2.92 -8.87 -16.99
CA ALA A 136 4.11 -8.51 -16.21
C ALA A 136 4.21 -7.00 -15.94
N LEU A 137 3.87 -6.16 -16.91
CA LEU A 137 3.81 -4.70 -16.71
C LEU A 137 2.69 -4.31 -15.74
N GLY A 138 1.52 -4.94 -15.83
CA GLY A 138 0.42 -4.73 -14.91
C GLY A 138 0.83 -4.99 -13.46
N THR A 139 1.49 -6.13 -13.19
CA THR A 139 1.97 -6.46 -11.83
C THR A 139 2.98 -5.43 -11.30
N LEU A 140 3.86 -4.88 -12.15
CA LEU A 140 4.82 -3.82 -11.76
C LEU A 140 4.12 -2.48 -11.49
N ILE A 141 3.12 -2.12 -12.30
CA ILE A 141 2.32 -0.90 -12.10
C ILE A 141 1.51 -1.01 -10.80
N SER A 142 0.87 -2.16 -10.54
CA SER A 142 0.17 -2.45 -9.30
C SER A 142 1.10 -2.27 -8.10
N ALA A 143 2.27 -2.90 -8.14
CA ALA A 143 3.29 -2.75 -7.09
C ALA A 143 3.66 -1.28 -6.86
N SER A 144 3.79 -0.48 -7.92
CA SER A 144 4.14 0.94 -7.81
C SER A 144 3.08 1.75 -7.05
N TRP A 145 1.80 1.53 -7.33
CA TRP A 145 0.70 2.19 -6.61
C TRP A 145 0.63 1.80 -5.13
N ILE A 146 0.77 0.51 -4.85
CA ILE A 146 0.77 0.00 -3.46
C ILE A 146 1.99 0.50 -2.70
N LEU A 147 3.18 0.52 -3.32
CA LEU A 147 4.38 1.07 -2.70
C LEU A 147 4.26 2.58 -2.44
N ALA A 148 3.66 3.34 -3.35
CA ALA A 148 3.38 4.76 -3.15
C ALA A 148 2.46 4.99 -1.94
N SER A 149 1.36 4.22 -1.84
CA SER A 149 0.44 4.28 -0.71
C SER A 149 1.13 3.91 0.61
N ASN A 150 1.89 2.80 0.63
CA ASN A 150 2.63 2.36 1.81
C ASN A 150 3.72 3.35 2.23
N SER A 151 4.42 3.94 1.26
CA SER A 151 5.44 4.94 1.49
C SER A 151 4.85 6.21 2.10
N TRP A 152 3.71 6.67 1.58
CA TRP A 152 2.99 7.81 2.17
C TRP A 152 2.55 7.54 3.61
N LEU A 153 2.10 6.32 3.93
CA LEU A 153 1.73 5.95 5.30
C LEU A 153 2.90 5.99 6.28
N GLN A 154 4.12 5.72 5.80
CA GLN A 154 5.34 5.75 6.64
C GLN A 154 5.91 7.16 6.79
N THR A 155 5.83 7.97 5.75
CA THR A 155 6.36 9.35 5.68
C THR A 155 5.35 10.26 5.00
N PRO A 156 4.25 10.62 5.69
CA PRO A 156 3.18 11.39 5.08
C PRO A 156 3.65 12.80 4.71
N GLN A 157 3.46 13.18 3.46
CA GLN A 157 3.78 14.49 2.89
C GLN A 157 2.70 14.94 1.91
N GLY A 158 2.64 16.24 1.62
CA GLY A 158 1.74 16.79 0.63
C GLY A 158 0.26 16.77 1.00
N PHE A 159 -0.06 16.81 2.29
CA PHE A 159 -1.43 16.78 2.81
C PHE A 159 -1.69 17.92 3.80
N ALA A 160 -2.95 18.23 4.03
CA ALA A 160 -3.44 19.07 5.12
C ALA A 160 -4.49 18.30 5.93
N ILE A 161 -4.67 18.68 7.19
CA ILE A 161 -5.74 18.12 8.03
C ILE A 161 -6.84 19.16 8.15
N VAL A 162 -8.03 18.85 7.61
CA VAL A 162 -9.22 19.71 7.67
C VAL A 162 -10.35 18.89 8.29
N ASP A 163 -10.99 19.42 9.31
CA ASP A 163 -12.09 18.76 10.04
C ASP A 163 -11.78 17.31 10.47
N GLY A 164 -10.54 17.07 10.92
CA GLY A 164 -10.11 15.74 11.36
C GLY A 164 -9.93 14.71 10.24
N ARG A 165 -9.89 15.15 8.98
CA ARG A 165 -9.62 14.30 7.81
C ARG A 165 -8.37 14.77 7.08
N VAL A 166 -7.64 13.85 6.52
CA VAL A 166 -6.46 14.14 5.68
C VAL A 166 -6.93 14.47 4.27
N ILE A 167 -6.53 15.63 3.76
CA ILE A 167 -6.84 16.07 2.39
C ILE A 167 -5.53 16.21 1.60
N PRO A 168 -5.44 15.66 0.38
CA PRO A 168 -4.25 15.83 -0.45
C PRO A 168 -4.17 17.27 -0.97
N VAL A 169 -3.00 17.89 -0.80
CA VAL A 169 -2.70 19.24 -1.30
C VAL A 169 -1.81 19.16 -2.54
N HIS A 170 -0.82 18.28 -2.51
CA HIS A 170 0.14 18.09 -3.60
C HIS A 170 0.29 16.61 -3.94
N TRP A 171 -0.41 16.13 -4.97
CA TRP A 171 -0.40 14.73 -5.39
C TRP A 171 0.99 14.19 -5.75
N LEU A 172 1.85 15.00 -6.37
CA LEU A 172 3.22 14.59 -6.67
C LEU A 172 4.02 14.31 -5.39
N LYS A 173 3.84 15.13 -4.33
CA LYS A 173 4.47 14.86 -3.03
C LYS A 173 3.86 13.65 -2.32
N VAL A 174 2.57 13.39 -2.51
CA VAL A 174 1.90 12.19 -1.98
C VAL A 174 2.47 10.92 -2.62
N ILE A 175 2.63 10.91 -3.95
CA ILE A 175 3.06 9.73 -4.71
C ILE A 175 4.58 9.54 -4.64
N PHE A 176 5.35 10.61 -4.79
CA PHE A 176 6.81 10.58 -4.94
C PHE A 176 7.58 11.17 -3.76
N GLY A 177 6.93 11.84 -2.81
CA GLY A 177 7.58 12.54 -1.71
C GLY A 177 8.43 11.66 -0.79
N ALA A 178 8.22 10.36 -0.83
CA ALA A 178 9.09 9.39 -0.18
C ALA A 178 10.50 9.33 -0.80
N HIS A 179 10.69 9.82 -2.03
CA HIS A 179 11.98 9.86 -2.71
C HIS A 179 12.87 11.03 -2.26
N ASP A 180 12.27 12.15 -1.83
CA ASP A 180 13.03 13.37 -1.48
C ASP A 180 13.61 13.37 -0.05
N GLY A 181 13.43 12.32 0.71
CA GLY A 181 13.96 12.19 2.09
C GLY A 181 13.39 11.02 2.85
N GLY A 182 12.51 10.27 2.25
CA GLY A 182 11.84 9.13 2.85
C GLY A 182 12.59 7.81 2.70
N CYS A 183 12.22 6.88 3.54
CA CYS A 183 12.72 5.52 3.55
C CYS A 183 12.20 4.76 2.33
N ILE A 184 13.04 4.53 1.31
CA ILE A 184 12.74 3.58 0.25
C ILE A 184 12.74 2.17 0.88
N PRO A 185 11.71 1.33 0.65
CA PRO A 185 11.63 0.00 1.27
C PRO A 185 12.80 -0.95 0.93
N GLY A 186 13.67 -0.61 -0.01
CA GLY A 186 14.79 -1.44 -0.43
C GLY A 186 16.18 -1.03 0.09
N ASP A 187 16.32 0.17 0.66
CA ASP A 187 17.64 0.64 1.07
C ASP A 187 17.77 0.62 2.60
N SER A 188 18.28 -0.49 3.09
CA SER A 188 18.71 -0.75 4.46
C SER A 188 17.74 -0.28 5.56
N PHE A 189 16.80 -1.12 5.86
CA PHE A 189 15.86 -1.09 6.98
C PHE A 189 16.50 -0.68 8.35
N VAL A 190 17.78 -0.78 8.50
CA VAL A 190 18.49 -0.51 9.76
C VAL A 190 19.11 0.88 9.85
N ARG A 191 19.64 1.46 8.77
CA ARG A 191 20.37 2.74 8.84
C ARG A 191 19.50 4.00 8.81
N ARG A 192 18.30 3.95 8.22
CA ARG A 192 17.42 5.13 8.11
C ARG A 192 16.34 5.22 9.19
N ARG A 193 16.03 4.11 9.89
CA ARG A 193 15.06 4.11 10.98
C ARG A 193 15.41 5.14 12.08
N GLY A 194 16.67 5.30 12.40
CA GLY A 194 17.16 6.32 13.35
C GLY A 194 16.91 7.76 12.87
N ARG A 195 17.06 8.04 11.57
CA ARG A 195 16.88 9.39 11.01
C ARG A 195 15.40 9.75 10.84
N CYS A 196 14.55 8.81 10.42
CA CYS A 196 13.09 9.01 10.33
C CYS A 196 12.46 9.21 11.71
N LEU A 197 12.87 8.41 12.71
CA LEU A 197 12.41 8.57 14.09
C LEU A 197 12.88 9.87 14.71
N ALA A 198 14.12 10.30 14.44
CA ALA A 198 14.64 11.57 14.90
C ALA A 198 13.93 12.78 14.26
N ARG A 199 13.57 12.71 12.95
CA ARG A 199 12.76 13.74 12.27
C ARG A 199 11.32 13.77 12.80
N ALA A 200 10.69 12.62 12.97
CA ALA A 200 9.35 12.53 13.56
C ALA A 200 9.30 12.98 15.02
N ALA A 201 10.37 12.76 15.78
CA ALA A 201 10.52 13.28 17.14
C ALA A 201 10.73 14.81 17.16
N ARG A 202 11.49 15.36 16.20
CA ARG A 202 11.64 16.82 16.04
C ARG A 202 10.34 17.49 15.60
N ALA A 203 9.60 16.92 14.66
CA ALA A 203 8.31 17.47 14.22
C ALA A 203 7.26 17.51 15.33
N ARG A 204 7.32 16.60 16.30
CA ARG A 204 6.44 16.60 17.48
C ARG A 204 6.74 17.71 18.49
N ASN A 205 7.93 18.29 18.45
CA ASN A 205 8.35 19.38 19.34
C ASN A 205 8.22 20.76 18.71
N CYS A 206 7.76 20.88 17.47
CA CYS A 206 7.40 22.13 16.82
C CYS A 206 5.95 22.48 17.16
N GLU A 207 5.75 23.40 18.10
CA GLU A 207 4.45 24.01 18.37
C GLU A 207 4.25 25.14 17.35
N TYR A 208 3.31 24.96 16.42
CA TYR A 208 2.95 26.00 15.46
C TYR A 208 2.18 27.12 16.16
N PRO A 209 2.62 28.37 16.09
CA PRO A 209 1.82 29.50 16.54
C PRO A 209 0.94 29.98 15.39
N GLY A 210 -0.36 29.76 15.52
CA GLY A 210 -1.35 30.42 14.66
C GLY A 210 -1.84 29.62 13.46
N ASP A 211 -3.00 29.98 12.99
CA ASP A 211 -3.91 29.35 12.04
C ASP A 211 -3.39 29.07 10.61
N ASP A 212 -2.08 29.22 10.37
CA ASP A 212 -1.47 28.97 9.04
C ASP A 212 -0.94 27.55 8.94
N VAL A 213 -1.75 26.70 8.33
CA VAL A 213 -1.54 25.24 8.12
C VAL A 213 -0.39 24.92 7.16
N TYR A 214 0.40 25.89 6.73
CA TYR A 214 1.49 25.72 5.76
C TYR A 214 2.84 26.07 6.34
N GLY A 215 3.37 25.23 7.22
CA GLY A 215 4.76 25.26 7.61
C GLY A 215 5.57 24.22 6.88
N ASP A 216 6.50 24.64 6.05
CA ASP A 216 7.51 23.78 5.46
C ASP A 216 8.39 23.24 6.61
N VAL A 217 8.57 21.91 6.67
CA VAL A 217 9.35 21.24 7.73
C VAL A 217 10.83 21.66 7.69
N ASP A 218 11.25 22.32 6.61
CA ASP A 218 12.59 22.85 6.38
C ASP A 218 12.70 24.35 6.70
N ASP A 219 11.70 25.01 7.33
CA ASP A 219 11.75 26.41 7.74
C ASP A 219 12.87 26.62 8.76
N PRO A 220 13.89 27.48 8.46
CA PRO A 220 14.99 27.80 9.36
C PRO A 220 14.53 28.51 10.64
N HIS A 221 13.27 28.92 10.73
CA HIS A 221 12.68 29.57 11.91
C HIS A 221 12.07 28.58 12.92
N CYS A 222 12.04 27.29 12.62
CA CYS A 222 11.64 26.27 13.58
C CYS A 222 12.72 26.07 14.65
N ARG A 223 12.87 27.04 15.56
CA ARG A 223 13.78 26.93 16.73
C ARG A 223 13.17 26.01 17.76
N ALA A 224 13.84 24.90 18.05
CA ALA A 224 13.55 24.07 19.19
C ALA A 224 13.53 24.91 20.46
N ARG A 225 12.37 25.09 21.11
CA ARG A 225 12.31 25.66 22.46
C ARG A 225 12.81 24.61 23.47
N PRO A 226 13.62 25.05 24.47
CA PRO A 226 14.01 24.14 25.53
C PRO A 226 12.79 23.72 26.34
N ASP A 227 12.79 22.44 26.66
CA ASP A 227 11.81 21.71 27.46
C ASP A 227 11.30 22.53 28.67
N ARG A 228 10.03 22.91 28.64
CA ARG A 228 9.27 23.26 29.83
C ARG A 228 8.24 22.19 30.04
N THR A 229 8.56 21.30 30.94
CA THR A 229 7.65 20.29 31.53
C THR A 229 6.28 20.90 31.85
N ARG A 230 5.34 20.71 30.97
CA ARG A 230 3.91 20.89 31.25
C ARG A 230 3.21 19.57 30.93
N ARG A 231 3.02 18.79 31.98
CA ARG A 231 2.03 17.70 32.00
C ARG A 231 0.66 18.35 31.67
N ARG A 232 0.18 18.23 30.43
CA ARG A 232 -1.25 18.35 30.14
C ARG A 232 -1.83 16.97 30.25
N SER A 233 -2.60 16.74 31.30
CA SER A 233 -3.52 15.63 31.45
C SER A 233 -4.47 15.62 30.25
N TRP A 234 -4.55 14.49 29.59
CA TRP A 234 -5.60 14.23 28.60
C TRP A 234 -6.96 14.37 29.26
N PRO A 235 -7.96 14.97 28.59
CA PRO A 235 -9.32 14.96 29.11
C PRO A 235 -9.77 13.52 29.26
N GLN A 236 -10.16 13.13 30.47
CA GLN A 236 -10.84 11.88 30.74
C GLN A 236 -12.13 11.85 29.93
N HIS A 237 -12.41 10.71 29.31
CA HIS A 237 -13.62 10.44 28.58
C HIS A 237 -14.82 10.89 29.40
N THR A 238 -15.58 11.86 28.91
CA THR A 238 -16.92 12.14 29.39
C THR A 238 -17.79 10.92 29.07
N GLU A 239 -18.34 10.33 30.08
CA GLU A 239 -19.29 9.23 30.01
C GLU A 239 -20.46 9.62 29.12
N VAL A 240 -20.83 8.73 28.21
CA VAL A 240 -22.04 8.80 27.41
C VAL A 240 -23.22 8.65 28.39
N PRO A 241 -24.17 9.59 28.47
CA PRO A 241 -25.35 9.38 29.28
C PRO A 241 -26.18 8.26 28.65
N THR A 242 -26.37 7.18 29.38
CA THR A 242 -27.40 6.18 29.10
C THR A 242 -28.76 6.83 29.29
N GLY A 243 -29.43 7.10 28.16
CA GLY A 243 -30.79 7.56 28.18
C GLY A 243 -31.74 6.44 28.57
N GLU A 244 -32.10 6.38 29.81
CA GLU A 244 -33.24 5.67 30.31
C GLU A 244 -34.09 6.71 31.08
N ASP A 245 -35.09 7.23 30.43
CA ASP A 245 -36.34 7.57 31.05
C ASP A 245 -37.41 7.87 29.96
N ARG A 246 -38.30 6.93 29.71
CA ARG A 246 -39.60 7.15 29.14
C ARG A 246 -40.59 6.67 30.17
N GLY A 247 -41.03 7.58 30.98
CA GLY A 247 -42.22 7.44 31.79
C GLY A 247 -43.28 8.43 31.27
N ASP A 248 -44.44 7.90 31.03
CA ASP A 248 -45.78 8.49 30.84
C ASP A 248 -46.06 9.22 29.54
#